data_ecdfca44b15bbf2896295a526e9e5646
#
_entry.id   ecdfca44b15bbf2896295a526e9e5646
#
_cell.length_a   1.000
_cell.length_b   1.000
_cell.length_c   1.000
_cell.angle_alpha   90.00
_cell.angle_beta   90.00
_cell.angle_gamma   90.00
#
_symmetry.space_group_name_H-M   'P 1'
#
loop_
_entity.id
_entity.type
_entity.pdbx_description
1 polymer ?
#
loop_
_entity_poly.entity_id
_entity_poly.type
_entity_poly.pdbx_seq_one_letter_code
_entity_poly.pdbx_strand_id
1 'polypeptide(L)'
;MTSKFKRFNEIKGFLDIEEGKFLHELIIQHCANETILEIGSYCGKSACFLADAAEQVKATFISVDHHRGSEEHQLGQEYHDPEEYDERLSRINTYPSFEKNLDSVS
;
A
#
# COMPACT_ATOMS: atom_id res chain seq x y z
N MET A 1 -16.04 -5.30 -12.07
CA MET A 1 -15.09 -5.03 -10.96
C MET A 1 -15.82 -5.07 -9.63
N THR A 2 -15.28 -5.74 -8.65
CA THR A 2 -15.90 -5.79 -7.33
C THR A 2 -15.77 -4.43 -6.63
N SER A 3 -16.69 -4.14 -5.70
CA SER A 3 -16.66 -2.89 -4.95
C SER A 3 -15.37 -2.75 -4.11
N LYS A 4 -14.80 -3.86 -3.61
CA LYS A 4 -13.57 -3.80 -2.83
C LYS A 4 -12.39 -3.32 -3.67
N PHE A 5 -12.26 -3.81 -4.92
CA PHE A 5 -11.18 -3.37 -5.80
C PHE A 5 -11.34 -1.90 -6.17
N LYS A 6 -12.56 -1.44 -6.33
CA LYS A 6 -12.80 -0.02 -6.58
C LYS A 6 -12.33 0.83 -5.39
N ARG A 7 -12.64 0.40 -4.17
CA ARG A 7 -12.18 1.13 -2.97
C ARG A 7 -10.66 1.13 -2.86
N PHE A 8 -10.01 0.00 -3.14
CA PHE A 8 -8.55 -0.07 -3.12
C PHE A 8 -7.95 0.88 -4.15
N ASN A 9 -8.56 0.98 -5.33
CA ASN A 9 -8.06 1.86 -6.39
C ASN A 9 -8.17 3.35 -6.03
N GLU A 10 -9.07 3.71 -5.12
CA GLU A 10 -9.24 5.09 -4.67
C GLU A 10 -8.18 5.51 -3.65
N ILE A 11 -7.40 4.57 -3.10
CA ILE A 11 -6.34 4.87 -2.17
C ILE A 11 -5.19 5.56 -2.92
N LYS A 12 -4.62 6.59 -2.28
CA LYS A 12 -3.48 7.30 -2.86
C LYS A 12 -2.31 6.36 -3.10
N GLY A 13 -1.75 6.38 -4.30
CA GLY A 13 -0.61 5.56 -4.65
C GLY A 13 -0.43 5.46 -6.14
N PHE A 14 0.66 4.81 -6.53
CA PHE A 14 1.10 4.75 -7.92
C PHE A 14 0.71 3.45 -8.63
N LEU A 15 0.11 2.52 -7.91
CA LEU A 15 -0.29 1.24 -8.48
C LEU A 15 -1.53 1.41 -9.34
N ASP A 16 -1.45 0.96 -10.59
CA ASP A 16 -2.61 0.91 -11.46
C ASP A 16 -3.53 -0.25 -11.03
N ILE A 17 -4.84 -0.07 -11.24
CA ILE A 17 -5.82 -1.06 -10.80
C ILE A 17 -5.59 -2.43 -11.45
N GLU A 18 -5.18 -2.45 -12.71
CA GLU A 18 -4.93 -3.73 -13.38
C GLU A 18 -3.70 -4.44 -12.79
N GLU A 19 -2.70 -3.68 -12.36
CA GLU A 19 -1.56 -4.24 -11.66
C GLU A 19 -1.96 -4.79 -10.30
N GLY A 20 -2.81 -4.06 -9.58
CA GLY A 20 -3.32 -4.51 -8.29
C GLY A 20 -4.10 -5.81 -8.41
N LYS A 21 -4.99 -5.89 -9.39
CA LYS A 21 -5.78 -7.10 -9.66
C LYS A 21 -4.88 -8.27 -10.05
N PHE A 22 -3.85 -8.02 -10.83
CA PHE A 22 -2.89 -9.04 -11.24
C PHE A 22 -2.14 -9.60 -10.03
N LEU A 23 -1.65 -8.72 -9.15
CA LEU A 23 -0.98 -9.16 -7.93
C LEU A 23 -1.90 -9.96 -7.03
N HIS A 24 -3.13 -9.51 -6.88
CA HIS A 24 -4.14 -10.21 -6.10
C HIS A 24 -4.34 -11.63 -6.63
N GLU A 25 -4.50 -11.76 -7.94
CA GLU A 25 -4.70 -13.07 -8.57
C GLU A 25 -3.50 -14.00 -8.42
N LEU A 26 -2.29 -13.45 -8.52
CA LEU A 26 -1.08 -14.25 -8.32
C LEU A 26 -1.05 -14.86 -6.92
N ILE A 27 -1.43 -14.09 -5.91
CA ILE A 27 -1.47 -14.59 -4.53
C ILE A 27 -2.54 -15.68 -4.40
N ILE A 28 -3.73 -15.44 -4.95
CA ILE A 28 -4.81 -16.43 -4.89
C ILE A 28 -4.37 -17.75 -5.51
N GLN A 29 -3.66 -17.70 -6.63
CA GLN A 29 -3.28 -18.91 -7.36
C GLN A 29 -2.06 -19.63 -6.81
N HIS A 30 -1.11 -18.90 -6.20
CA HIS A 30 0.21 -19.47 -5.93
C HIS A 30 0.69 -19.39 -4.49
N CYS A 31 0.02 -18.61 -3.63
CA CYS A 31 0.59 -18.31 -2.32
C CYS A 31 -0.20 -18.84 -1.12
N ALA A 32 -1.06 -19.81 -1.33
CA ALA A 32 -1.84 -20.39 -0.22
C ALA A 32 -0.90 -20.92 0.87
N ASN A 33 -1.13 -20.47 2.11
CA ASN A 33 -0.34 -20.84 3.28
C ASN A 33 1.13 -20.38 3.24
N GLU A 34 1.48 -19.51 2.31
CA GLU A 34 2.84 -18.97 2.18
C GLU A 34 2.97 -17.63 2.89
N THR A 35 4.19 -17.10 2.93
CA THR A 35 4.45 -15.76 3.46
C THR A 35 4.75 -14.80 2.32
N ILE A 36 4.07 -13.65 2.34
CA ILE A 36 4.21 -12.61 1.33
C ILE A 36 4.87 -11.41 1.98
N LEU A 37 5.94 -10.91 1.38
CA LEU A 37 6.65 -9.74 1.88
C LEU A 37 6.55 -8.60 0.89
N GLU A 38 6.06 -7.45 1.38
CA GLU A 38 6.07 -6.21 0.62
C GLU A 38 7.07 -5.24 1.24
N ILE A 39 7.92 -4.66 0.40
CA ILE A 39 8.88 -3.64 0.85
C ILE A 39 8.47 -2.34 0.17
N GLY A 40 8.16 -1.32 0.95
CA GLY A 40 7.70 -0.03 0.46
C GLY A 40 6.19 0.01 0.28
N SER A 41 5.46 0.36 1.33
CA SER A 41 3.98 0.34 1.32
C SER A 41 3.35 1.70 1.03
N TYR A 42 4.09 2.79 1.16
CA TYR A 42 3.61 4.16 0.99
C TYR A 42 2.30 4.36 1.78
N CYS A 43 1.19 4.70 1.13
CA CYS A 43 -0.10 4.91 1.79
C CYS A 43 -0.98 3.66 1.86
N GLY A 44 -0.47 2.51 1.45
CA GLY A 44 -1.14 1.23 1.62
C GLY A 44 -1.99 0.76 0.44
N LYS A 45 -1.89 1.38 -0.73
CA LYS A 45 -2.70 0.97 -1.88
C LYS A 45 -2.40 -0.46 -2.30
N SER A 46 -1.14 -0.79 -2.55
CA SER A 46 -0.76 -2.16 -2.92
C SER A 46 -1.01 -3.11 -1.75
N ALA A 47 -0.74 -2.67 -0.52
CA ALA A 47 -0.96 -3.49 0.67
C ALA A 47 -2.41 -3.97 0.78
N CYS A 48 -3.38 -3.14 0.42
CA CYS A 48 -4.78 -3.55 0.46
C CYS A 48 -5.09 -4.71 -0.49
N PHE A 49 -4.56 -4.64 -1.73
CA PHE A 49 -4.74 -5.75 -2.67
C PHE A 49 -4.06 -7.02 -2.17
N LEU A 50 -2.84 -6.89 -1.65
CA LEU A 50 -2.06 -8.04 -1.21
C LEU A 50 -2.64 -8.67 0.05
N ALA A 51 -3.03 -7.84 1.03
CA ALA A 51 -3.59 -8.33 2.28
C ALA A 51 -4.94 -9.02 2.08
N ASP A 52 -5.79 -8.45 1.21
CA ASP A 52 -7.09 -9.08 0.92
C ASP A 52 -6.91 -10.47 0.30
N ALA A 53 -6.00 -10.60 -0.66
CA ALA A 53 -5.72 -11.89 -1.28
C ALA A 53 -5.13 -12.88 -0.28
N ALA A 54 -4.19 -12.40 0.55
CA ALA A 54 -3.54 -13.24 1.56
C ALA A 54 -4.57 -13.81 2.54
N GLU A 55 -5.51 -12.99 2.98
CA GLU A 55 -6.56 -13.43 3.88
C GLU A 55 -7.39 -14.56 3.26
N GLN A 56 -7.72 -14.43 1.97
CA GLN A 56 -8.53 -15.43 1.28
C GLN A 56 -7.85 -16.81 1.19
N VAL A 57 -6.53 -16.83 1.10
CA VAL A 57 -5.78 -18.11 0.94
C VAL A 57 -4.97 -18.46 2.17
N LYS A 58 -5.21 -17.80 3.31
CA LYS A 58 -4.55 -18.08 4.58
C LYS A 58 -3.03 -17.90 4.50
N ALA A 59 -2.59 -16.97 3.68
CA ALA A 59 -1.18 -16.58 3.62
C ALA A 59 -0.89 -15.54 4.70
N THR A 60 0.38 -15.43 5.10
CA THR A 60 0.84 -14.40 6.01
C THR A 60 1.36 -13.23 5.19
N PHE A 61 0.86 -12.03 5.47
CA PHE A 61 1.30 -10.84 4.75
C PHE A 61 2.08 -9.93 5.70
N ILE A 62 3.28 -9.55 5.28
CA ILE A 62 4.15 -8.64 6.02
C ILE A 62 4.52 -7.48 5.12
N SER A 63 4.21 -6.26 5.56
CA SER A 63 4.56 -5.05 4.82
C SER A 63 5.56 -4.24 5.63
N VAL A 64 6.66 -3.84 5.00
CA VAL A 64 7.74 -3.11 5.64
C VAL A 64 7.96 -1.77 4.96
N ASP A 65 7.92 -0.69 5.73
CA ASP A 65 8.17 0.64 5.23
C ASP A 65 8.57 1.53 6.42
N HIS A 66 9.51 2.44 6.22
CA HIS A 66 9.82 3.42 7.25
C HIS A 66 8.85 4.60 7.21
N HIS A 67 8.02 4.70 6.18
CA HIS A 67 6.98 5.73 6.02
C HIS A 67 7.50 7.16 5.98
N ARG A 68 8.72 7.35 5.47
CA ARG A 68 9.35 8.66 5.33
C ARG A 68 9.53 9.09 3.88
N GLY A 69 9.06 8.26 2.97
CA GLY A 69 9.19 8.50 1.53
C GLY A 69 10.60 8.25 1.03
N SER A 70 10.77 8.30 -0.29
CA SER A 70 12.08 8.24 -0.90
C SER A 70 12.62 9.67 -1.06
N GLU A 71 13.86 9.80 -1.48
CA GLU A 71 14.51 11.11 -1.59
C GLU A 71 13.73 12.08 -2.48
N GLU A 72 13.18 11.59 -3.58
CA GLU A 72 12.46 12.44 -4.52
C GLU A 72 11.15 13.01 -3.97
N HIS A 73 10.62 12.47 -2.87
CA HIS A 73 9.37 12.94 -2.27
C HIS A 73 9.59 14.03 -1.21
N GLN A 74 10.83 14.29 -0.83
CA GLN A 74 11.12 15.23 0.25
C GLN A 74 10.94 16.69 -0.18
N LEU A 75 10.85 17.57 0.82
CA LEU A 75 10.70 19.00 0.57
C LEU A 75 11.85 19.50 -0.32
N GLY A 76 11.50 20.26 -1.36
CA GLY A 76 12.47 20.81 -2.31
C GLY A 76 12.86 19.88 -3.44
N GLN A 77 12.40 18.65 -3.44
CA GLN A 77 12.66 17.70 -4.51
C GLN A 77 11.59 17.76 -5.60
N GLU A 78 11.92 17.27 -6.80
CA GLU A 78 11.03 17.33 -7.96
C GLU A 78 9.67 16.69 -7.70
N TYR A 79 9.65 15.56 -6.99
CA TYR A 79 8.41 14.83 -6.71
C TYR A 79 7.98 14.97 -5.27
N HIS A 80 8.20 16.16 -4.68
CA HIS A 80 7.76 16.43 -3.32
C HIS A 80 6.26 16.17 -3.16
N ASP A 81 5.91 15.50 -2.07
CA ASP A 81 4.53 15.13 -1.75
C ASP A 81 4.04 15.96 -0.55
N PRO A 82 3.42 17.13 -0.78
CA PRO A 82 3.01 18.00 0.32
C PRO A 82 1.90 17.40 1.18
N GLU A 83 1.07 16.52 0.63
CA GLU A 83 0.00 15.91 1.40
C GLU A 83 0.52 14.98 2.51
N GLU A 84 1.70 14.39 2.30
CA GLU A 84 2.29 13.46 3.26
C GLU A 84 3.45 14.08 4.05
N TYR A 85 3.71 15.36 3.85
CA TYR A 85 4.77 16.05 4.58
C TYR A 85 4.31 16.36 6.01
N ASP A 86 5.09 15.97 7.00
CA ASP A 86 4.80 16.22 8.41
C ASP A 86 5.72 17.33 8.93
N GLU A 87 5.16 18.49 9.19
CA GLU A 87 5.93 19.65 9.64
C GLU A 87 6.61 19.42 10.99
N ARG A 88 5.98 18.64 11.88
CA ARG A 88 6.56 18.37 13.19
C ARG A 88 7.83 17.54 13.09
N LEU A 89 7.88 16.64 12.10
CA LEU A 89 9.04 15.79 11.86
C LEU A 89 9.98 16.37 10.82
N SER A 90 9.55 17.42 10.11
CA SER A 90 10.28 18.04 8.99
C SER A 90 10.62 17.00 7.91
N ARG A 91 9.69 16.08 7.64
CA ARG A 91 9.86 15.02 6.66
C ARG A 91 8.52 14.45 6.22
N ILE A 92 8.56 13.67 5.14
CA ILE A 92 7.40 12.89 4.73
C ILE A 92 7.07 11.87 5.81
N ASN A 93 5.77 11.66 6.04
CA ASN A 93 5.30 10.65 6.97
C ASN A 93 4.02 10.02 6.40
N THR A 94 4.16 8.83 5.79
CA THR A 94 3.05 8.15 5.16
C THR A 94 2.32 7.18 6.11
N TYR A 95 2.82 7.00 7.33
CA TYR A 95 2.24 6.02 8.24
C TYR A 95 0.78 6.32 8.60
N PRO A 96 0.37 7.57 8.92
CA PRO A 96 -1.03 7.85 9.22
C PRO A 96 -1.96 7.49 8.07
N SER A 97 -1.57 7.81 6.82
CA SER A 97 -2.37 7.45 5.65
C SER A 97 -2.45 5.94 5.47
N PHE A 98 -1.32 5.25 5.64
CA PHE A 98 -1.26 3.79 5.53
C PHE A 98 -2.20 3.14 6.54
N GLU A 99 -2.11 3.52 7.82
CA GLU A 99 -2.94 2.95 8.88
C GLU A 99 -4.42 3.22 8.63
N LYS A 100 -4.76 4.46 8.29
CA LYS A 100 -6.14 4.85 7.99
C LYS A 100 -6.71 4.04 6.83
N ASN A 101 -5.93 3.90 5.75
CA ASN A 101 -6.40 3.21 4.56
C ASN A 101 -6.61 1.73 4.80
N LEU A 102 -5.72 1.06 5.52
CA LEU A 102 -5.90 -0.35 5.85
C LEU A 102 -7.09 -0.55 6.78
N ASP A 103 -7.26 0.29 7.78
CA ASP A 103 -8.40 0.21 8.71
C ASP A 103 -9.73 0.40 7.98
N SER A 104 -9.77 1.30 7.00
CA SER A 104 -11.00 1.61 6.28
C SER A 104 -11.49 0.48 5.37
N VAL A 105 -10.60 -0.44 4.98
CA VAL A 105 -10.93 -1.52 4.03
C VAL A 105 -10.88 -2.91 4.66
N SER A 106 -10.45 -3.02 5.89
CA SER A 106 -10.38 -4.31 6.59
C SER A 106 -11.69 -4.73 7.24
#